data_c7495fcf397730ed3510b905d55a7585
#
_entry.id   c7495fcf397730ed3510b905d55a7585
#
_cell.length_a   1.000
_cell.length_b   1.000
_cell.length_c   1.000
_cell.angle_alpha   90.00
_cell.angle_beta   90.00
_cell.angle_gamma   90.00
#
_symmetry.space_group_name_H-M   'P 1'
#
loop_
_entity.id
_entity.type
_entity.pdbx_description
1 polymer ?
#
loop_
_entity_poly.entity_id
_entity_poly.type
_entity_poly.pdbx_seq_one_letter_code
_entity_poly.pdbx_strand_id
1 'polypeptide(L)'
;MFIGLLLLNVFAILFWNFVWKRRKLPPGPTPLPLMGNLHQLANFPDHGGAGAYTHFAKEYGPVYTLWLGEDPYVIVTDYELIRSTFLLNYNEQTSGRHFFGISEIVSGTHGLHGVSRTHGEGWLFLRRFTLETLRDLGMGRSRMSREMIFGLRKMSAKIRCDIQMNGPSCIDLIKQINVLVASSISILLYGHALEEEEMEEFREIKEKMRFLFAMFPWKTTQIVASSPLWWLRHFPPFSATFKLIDQNMTETFDAIDNEIAKIEKRRKFETNLCAVSLVDHFLDAIKNNDQRKKNGTMPLAQDKYFHMESLRSVCFDFYIAANETTGNTLSFMLIYMILHQHVQTKMHNELKEYVIANGLLPKCDDAQAEDYSDWLCSAIGLEHRPFLPYTNAVINETLRLTNLVVFNNPHLTLGEIKVGNFTVESGTPIVPQISSVLFSEKFFAEPHQFWPERFLDDEGKLKKCDELIPFGVGKRQCPGEALSRMTLFLFAANFFLAYKVLPSDPKNPPCSDKIPALTVGAHEFTCHVMPYLDIQ
;
A
#
# COMPACT_ATOMS: atom_id res chain seq x y z
N MET A 1 -1.67 -38.92 -41.86
CA MET A 1 -1.41 -39.21 -40.44
C MET A 1 -0.98 -37.95 -39.64
N PHE A 2 0.06 -37.20 -40.08
CA PHE A 2 0.55 -36.02 -39.36
C PHE A 2 -0.50 -34.91 -39.23
N ILE A 3 -1.22 -34.55 -40.30
CA ILE A 3 -2.28 -33.53 -40.29
C ILE A 3 -3.43 -33.95 -39.36
N GLY A 4 -3.84 -35.20 -39.31
CA GLY A 4 -4.88 -35.70 -38.42
C GLY A 4 -4.48 -35.59 -36.94
N LEU A 5 -3.23 -35.90 -36.60
CA LEU A 5 -2.66 -35.75 -35.27
C LEU A 5 -2.62 -34.26 -34.87
N LEU A 6 -2.21 -33.38 -35.79
CA LEU A 6 -2.20 -31.94 -35.54
C LEU A 6 -3.61 -31.38 -35.23
N LEU A 7 -4.58 -31.75 -36.07
CA LEU A 7 -5.99 -31.33 -35.84
C LEU A 7 -6.57 -31.86 -34.53
N LEU A 8 -6.25 -33.10 -34.15
CA LEU A 8 -6.66 -33.67 -32.87
C LEU A 8 -6.05 -32.93 -31.69
N ASN A 9 -4.77 -32.56 -31.75
CA ASN A 9 -4.10 -31.77 -30.72
C ASN A 9 -4.72 -30.36 -30.60
N VAL A 10 -4.96 -29.70 -31.73
CA VAL A 10 -5.64 -28.39 -31.75
C VAL A 10 -7.04 -28.51 -31.13
N PHE A 11 -7.81 -29.51 -31.52
CA PHE A 11 -9.14 -29.75 -30.93
C PHE A 11 -9.06 -30.01 -29.42
N ALA A 12 -8.12 -30.84 -28.98
CA ALA A 12 -7.92 -31.13 -27.56
C ALA A 12 -7.57 -29.88 -26.76
N ILE A 13 -6.69 -29.01 -27.27
CA ILE A 13 -6.33 -27.72 -26.65
C ILE A 13 -7.53 -26.80 -26.59
N LEU A 14 -8.30 -26.67 -27.67
CA LEU A 14 -9.49 -25.84 -27.71
C LEU A 14 -10.57 -26.36 -26.76
N PHE A 15 -10.83 -27.68 -26.78
CA PHE A 15 -11.79 -28.31 -25.85
C PHE A 15 -11.36 -28.11 -24.39
N TRP A 16 -10.08 -28.32 -24.07
CA TRP A 16 -9.53 -28.06 -22.74
C TRP A 16 -9.78 -26.61 -22.33
N ASN A 17 -9.36 -25.64 -23.18
CA ASN A 17 -9.42 -24.22 -22.87
C ASN A 17 -10.85 -23.69 -22.72
N PHE A 18 -11.73 -24.04 -23.67
CA PHE A 18 -13.07 -23.44 -23.73
C PHE A 18 -14.12 -24.19 -22.91
N VAL A 19 -13.89 -25.46 -22.60
CA VAL A 19 -14.89 -26.29 -21.90
C VAL A 19 -14.35 -26.88 -20.61
N TRP A 20 -13.28 -27.68 -20.68
CA TRP A 20 -12.90 -28.56 -19.57
C TRP A 20 -12.39 -27.82 -18.35
N LYS A 21 -11.44 -26.90 -18.49
CA LYS A 21 -10.83 -26.17 -17.37
C LYS A 21 -11.78 -25.24 -16.65
N ARG A 22 -12.89 -24.85 -17.28
CA ARG A 22 -13.87 -23.88 -16.74
C ARG A 22 -15.00 -24.52 -15.93
N ARG A 23 -15.28 -25.82 -16.11
CA ARG A 23 -16.52 -26.49 -15.68
C ARG A 23 -16.79 -26.50 -14.17
N LYS A 24 -15.76 -26.32 -13.34
CA LYS A 24 -15.86 -26.34 -11.87
C LYS A 24 -15.71 -24.94 -11.24
N LEU A 25 -15.61 -23.92 -12.04
CA LEU A 25 -15.39 -22.54 -11.61
C LEU A 25 -16.69 -21.72 -11.81
N PRO A 26 -16.86 -20.63 -11.04
CA PRO A 26 -17.92 -19.65 -11.34
C PRO A 26 -17.87 -19.18 -12.80
N PRO A 27 -19.03 -18.74 -13.37
CA PRO A 27 -19.05 -18.22 -14.74
C PRO A 27 -18.08 -17.06 -14.93
N GLY A 28 -17.76 -16.73 -16.17
CA GLY A 28 -16.88 -15.62 -16.48
C GLY A 28 -16.58 -15.51 -17.97
N PRO A 29 -15.90 -14.45 -18.39
CA PRO A 29 -15.56 -14.24 -19.79
C PRO A 29 -14.69 -15.39 -20.31
N THR A 30 -14.90 -15.72 -21.59
CA THR A 30 -14.18 -16.83 -22.21
C THR A 30 -12.69 -16.49 -22.38
N PRO A 31 -11.78 -17.30 -21.78
CA PRO A 31 -10.35 -17.05 -21.88
C PRO A 31 -9.80 -17.48 -23.24
N LEU A 32 -8.82 -16.77 -23.78
CA LEU A 32 -7.98 -17.26 -24.87
C LEU A 32 -6.90 -18.19 -24.32
N PRO A 33 -6.44 -19.20 -25.12
CA PRO A 33 -5.32 -20.02 -24.72
C PRO A 33 -4.08 -19.16 -24.41
N LEU A 34 -3.34 -19.49 -23.35
CA LEU A 34 -2.13 -18.83 -22.83
C LEU A 34 -2.32 -17.40 -22.35
N MET A 35 -3.23 -16.64 -22.93
CA MET A 35 -3.45 -15.23 -22.63
C MET A 35 -4.56 -15.01 -21.59
N GLY A 36 -5.48 -15.98 -21.44
CA GLY A 36 -6.64 -15.80 -20.57
C GLY A 36 -7.52 -14.64 -21.01
N ASN A 37 -7.91 -13.78 -20.07
CA ASN A 37 -8.74 -12.60 -20.30
C ASN A 37 -7.93 -11.29 -20.38
N LEU A 38 -6.60 -11.33 -20.42
CA LEU A 38 -5.74 -10.13 -20.46
C LEU A 38 -6.06 -9.22 -21.64
N HIS A 39 -6.46 -9.80 -22.81
CA HIS A 39 -6.87 -9.03 -23.98
C HIS A 39 -8.16 -8.23 -23.73
N GLN A 40 -9.11 -8.79 -22.95
CA GLN A 40 -10.36 -8.12 -22.59
C GLN A 40 -10.12 -7.02 -21.56
N LEU A 41 -9.33 -7.31 -20.52
CA LEU A 41 -8.93 -6.30 -19.52
C LEU A 41 -8.23 -5.09 -20.14
N ALA A 42 -7.45 -5.33 -21.18
CA ALA A 42 -6.72 -4.27 -21.88
C ALA A 42 -7.59 -3.31 -22.70
N ASN A 43 -8.83 -3.67 -22.98
CA ASN A 43 -9.77 -2.80 -23.72
C ASN A 43 -10.46 -1.78 -22.82
N PHE A 44 -10.28 -1.88 -21.50
CA PHE A 44 -10.83 -0.88 -20.58
C PHE A 44 -9.87 0.32 -20.48
N PRO A 45 -10.41 1.57 -20.45
CA PRO A 45 -9.60 2.79 -20.40
C PRO A 45 -8.66 2.85 -19.19
N ASP A 46 -9.06 2.25 -18.09
CA ASP A 46 -8.29 2.13 -16.84
C ASP A 46 -7.34 0.91 -16.82
N HIS A 47 -7.03 0.36 -18.02
CA HIS A 47 -6.15 -0.79 -18.20
C HIS A 47 -6.46 -2.00 -17.32
N GLY A 48 -7.75 -2.30 -17.16
CA GLY A 48 -8.23 -3.42 -16.35
C GLY A 48 -8.42 -3.05 -14.87
N GLY A 49 -8.53 -1.76 -14.56
CA GLY A 49 -8.84 -1.24 -13.24
C GLY A 49 -10.29 -1.50 -12.78
N ALA A 50 -10.79 -0.64 -11.88
CA ALA A 50 -12.11 -0.81 -11.25
C ALA A 50 -13.27 -0.96 -12.24
N GLY A 51 -13.20 -0.28 -13.39
CA GLY A 51 -14.22 -0.33 -14.44
C GLY A 51 -14.40 -1.72 -15.04
N ALA A 52 -13.30 -2.44 -15.32
CA ALA A 52 -13.33 -3.79 -15.86
C ALA A 52 -14.02 -4.78 -14.91
N TYR A 53 -13.68 -4.74 -13.62
CA TYR A 53 -14.28 -5.62 -12.63
C TYR A 53 -15.77 -5.37 -12.43
N THR A 54 -16.18 -4.11 -12.44
CA THR A 54 -17.61 -3.73 -12.36
C THR A 54 -18.38 -4.16 -13.60
N HIS A 55 -17.79 -4.06 -14.78
CA HIS A 55 -18.39 -4.51 -16.04
C HIS A 55 -18.65 -6.02 -16.01
N PHE A 56 -17.65 -6.83 -15.69
CA PHE A 56 -17.83 -8.29 -15.63
C PHE A 56 -18.78 -8.71 -14.51
N ALA A 57 -18.82 -7.99 -13.38
CA ALA A 57 -19.80 -8.25 -12.33
C ALA A 57 -21.26 -8.04 -12.79
N LYS A 58 -21.51 -7.04 -13.65
CA LYS A 58 -22.84 -6.82 -14.24
C LYS A 58 -23.25 -7.93 -15.20
N GLU A 59 -22.30 -8.53 -15.92
CA GLU A 59 -22.55 -9.56 -16.92
C GLU A 59 -22.66 -10.96 -16.30
N TYR A 60 -21.74 -11.31 -15.39
CA TYR A 60 -21.61 -12.69 -14.84
C TYR A 60 -22.10 -12.81 -13.40
N GLY A 61 -22.46 -11.72 -12.74
CA GLY A 61 -22.87 -11.68 -11.34
C GLY A 61 -21.72 -11.36 -10.38
N PRO A 62 -22.02 -11.31 -9.06
CA PRO A 62 -21.06 -10.81 -8.05
C PRO A 62 -19.90 -11.78 -7.75
N VAL A 63 -19.96 -13.01 -8.28
CA VAL A 63 -18.89 -14.02 -8.18
C VAL A 63 -18.65 -14.59 -9.57
N TYR A 64 -17.46 -14.33 -10.11
CA TYR A 64 -17.10 -14.79 -11.45
C TYR A 64 -15.62 -15.11 -11.55
N THR A 65 -15.20 -15.76 -12.65
CA THR A 65 -13.81 -16.17 -12.86
C THR A 65 -13.16 -15.35 -13.97
N LEU A 66 -12.01 -14.76 -13.68
CA LEU A 66 -11.08 -14.18 -14.66
C LEU A 66 -9.84 -15.05 -14.78
N TRP A 67 -9.32 -15.17 -15.99
CA TRP A 67 -8.08 -15.88 -16.27
C TRP A 67 -6.97 -14.88 -16.58
N LEU A 68 -5.94 -14.86 -15.74
CA LEU A 68 -4.71 -14.10 -15.99
C LEU A 68 -3.65 -15.08 -16.51
N GLY A 69 -3.46 -15.13 -17.82
CA GLY A 69 -2.75 -16.23 -18.44
C GLY A 69 -3.53 -17.54 -18.30
N GLU A 70 -2.90 -18.56 -17.74
CA GLU A 70 -3.52 -19.87 -17.47
C GLU A 70 -4.04 -20.04 -16.04
N ASP A 71 -3.86 -19.04 -15.18
CA ASP A 71 -4.31 -19.07 -13.79
C ASP A 71 -5.73 -18.50 -13.65
N PRO A 72 -6.69 -19.25 -13.07
CA PRO A 72 -8.03 -18.77 -12.80
C PRO A 72 -8.08 -17.98 -11.48
N TYR A 73 -8.77 -16.85 -11.49
CA TYR A 73 -9.03 -16.03 -10.31
C TYR A 73 -10.53 -15.91 -10.09
N VAL A 74 -11.00 -16.39 -8.96
CA VAL A 74 -12.39 -16.16 -8.53
C VAL A 74 -12.51 -14.77 -7.94
N ILE A 75 -13.25 -13.90 -8.62
CA ILE A 75 -13.45 -12.51 -8.23
C ILE A 75 -14.76 -12.39 -7.45
N VAL A 76 -14.72 -11.76 -6.28
CA VAL A 76 -15.86 -11.50 -5.42
C VAL A 76 -16.04 -9.99 -5.30
N THR A 77 -17.18 -9.46 -5.79
CA THR A 77 -17.40 -8.00 -5.92
C THR A 77 -18.49 -7.44 -5.00
N ASP A 78 -19.34 -8.29 -4.43
CA ASP A 78 -20.38 -7.87 -3.49
C ASP A 78 -19.83 -7.76 -2.07
N TYR A 79 -20.16 -6.68 -1.36
CA TYR A 79 -19.67 -6.42 -0.01
C TYR A 79 -20.02 -7.51 1.00
N GLU A 80 -21.28 -7.99 0.99
CA GLU A 80 -21.72 -9.00 1.95
C GLU A 80 -21.02 -10.36 1.68
N LEU A 81 -20.80 -10.69 0.40
CA LEU A 81 -20.02 -11.89 0.04
C LEU A 81 -18.56 -11.76 0.42
N ILE A 82 -17.96 -10.59 0.22
CA ILE A 82 -16.58 -10.31 0.68
C ILE A 82 -16.51 -10.47 2.20
N ARG A 83 -17.40 -9.81 2.94
CA ARG A 83 -17.45 -9.85 4.39
C ARG A 83 -17.66 -11.28 4.92
N SER A 84 -18.65 -11.99 4.39
CA SER A 84 -18.94 -13.38 4.81
C SER A 84 -17.81 -14.33 4.49
N THR A 85 -17.16 -14.19 3.32
CA THR A 85 -16.10 -15.10 2.87
C THR A 85 -14.76 -14.83 3.57
N PHE A 86 -14.29 -13.58 3.59
CA PHE A 86 -12.94 -13.26 4.02
C PHE A 86 -12.84 -12.87 5.50
N LEU A 87 -13.94 -12.49 6.14
CA LEU A 87 -13.94 -12.06 7.54
C LEU A 87 -14.65 -13.05 8.47
N LEU A 88 -15.84 -13.53 8.11
CA LEU A 88 -16.69 -14.28 9.04
C LEU A 88 -16.49 -15.79 8.92
N ASN A 89 -16.82 -16.39 7.77
CA ASN A 89 -16.98 -17.84 7.65
C ASN A 89 -15.71 -18.59 7.26
N TYR A 90 -14.90 -18.01 6.35
CA TYR A 90 -13.74 -18.70 5.76
C TYR A 90 -12.44 -17.91 5.88
N ASN A 91 -12.32 -17.12 6.94
CA ASN A 91 -11.16 -16.25 7.20
C ASN A 91 -9.82 -17.03 7.24
N GLU A 92 -9.82 -18.25 7.80
CA GLU A 92 -8.65 -19.14 7.78
C GLU A 92 -8.40 -19.70 6.39
N GLN A 93 -9.44 -20.26 5.76
CA GLN A 93 -9.33 -20.91 4.46
C GLN A 93 -8.95 -19.94 3.34
N THR A 94 -9.25 -18.64 3.48
CA THR A 94 -8.89 -17.60 2.52
C THR A 94 -7.61 -16.86 2.90
N SER A 95 -6.86 -17.35 3.90
CA SER A 95 -5.62 -16.71 4.34
C SER A 95 -4.39 -17.09 3.54
N GLY A 96 -4.48 -18.00 2.57
CA GLY A 96 -3.39 -18.36 1.67
C GLY A 96 -2.94 -17.20 0.78
N ARG A 97 -1.76 -17.35 0.17
CA ARG A 97 -1.26 -16.44 -0.87
C ARG A 97 -0.98 -17.23 -2.14
N HIS A 98 -1.50 -16.74 -3.23
CA HIS A 98 -1.17 -17.23 -4.55
C HIS A 98 0.15 -16.59 -5.03
N PHE A 99 1.01 -17.41 -5.63
CA PHE A 99 2.31 -16.97 -6.12
C PHE A 99 2.28 -16.86 -7.64
N PHE A 100 2.63 -15.68 -8.11
CA PHE A 100 3.03 -15.49 -9.50
C PHE A 100 4.48 -15.90 -9.67
N GLY A 101 4.89 -16.30 -10.88
CA GLY A 101 6.29 -16.59 -11.18
C GLY A 101 7.24 -15.43 -10.81
N ILE A 102 6.80 -14.18 -10.98
CA ILE A 102 7.57 -12.99 -10.56
C ILE A 102 7.87 -12.96 -9.05
N SER A 103 7.06 -13.62 -8.22
CA SER A 103 7.32 -13.71 -6.78
C SER A 103 8.61 -14.45 -6.46
N GLU A 104 9.07 -15.34 -7.34
CA GLU A 104 10.37 -16.02 -7.24
C GLU A 104 11.51 -15.01 -7.33
N ILE A 105 11.46 -14.10 -8.31
CA ILE A 105 12.48 -13.05 -8.48
C ILE A 105 12.41 -12.06 -7.30
N VAL A 106 11.21 -11.59 -6.95
CA VAL A 106 11.01 -10.63 -5.83
C VAL A 106 11.43 -11.22 -4.48
N SER A 107 11.51 -12.54 -4.36
CA SER A 107 12.00 -13.21 -3.15
C SER A 107 13.52 -13.42 -3.15
N GLY A 108 14.17 -13.20 -4.29
CA GLY A 108 15.60 -13.46 -4.47
C GLY A 108 15.96 -14.93 -4.34
N THR A 109 17.26 -15.20 -4.19
CA THR A 109 17.82 -16.57 -4.06
C THR A 109 17.48 -17.24 -2.72
N HIS A 110 16.84 -16.53 -1.80
CA HIS A 110 16.64 -16.93 -0.40
C HIS A 110 15.28 -17.57 -0.10
N GLY A 111 14.45 -17.77 -1.12
CA GLY A 111 13.12 -18.36 -0.97
C GLY A 111 12.04 -17.39 -0.48
N LEU A 112 10.83 -17.91 -0.30
CA LEU A 112 9.67 -17.12 0.14
C LEU A 112 9.65 -16.99 1.66
N HIS A 113 9.98 -15.80 2.14
CA HIS A 113 9.93 -15.41 3.54
C HIS A 113 9.08 -14.12 3.72
N GLY A 114 8.99 -13.62 4.95
CA GLY A 114 8.27 -12.39 5.25
C GLY A 114 6.79 -12.58 5.54
N VAL A 115 6.01 -11.50 5.48
CA VAL A 115 4.59 -11.46 5.89
C VAL A 115 3.62 -11.19 4.75
N SER A 116 4.09 -10.66 3.63
CA SER A 116 3.22 -10.31 2.50
C SER A 116 2.92 -11.49 1.58
N ARG A 117 3.93 -12.33 1.32
CA ARG A 117 3.93 -13.38 0.29
C ARG A 117 3.82 -14.80 0.82
N THR A 118 3.97 -15.01 2.12
CA THR A 118 3.91 -16.32 2.77
C THR A 118 2.52 -16.64 3.32
N HIS A 119 2.26 -17.89 3.66
CA HIS A 119 1.05 -18.35 4.36
C HIS A 119 1.37 -19.50 5.32
N GLY A 120 0.35 -19.96 6.05
CA GLY A 120 0.49 -21.03 7.02
C GLY A 120 1.08 -20.57 8.36
N GLU A 121 1.67 -21.51 9.10
CA GLU A 121 2.13 -21.29 10.46
C GLU A 121 3.23 -20.22 10.57
N GLY A 122 4.23 -20.27 9.68
CA GLY A 122 5.33 -19.30 9.66
C GLY A 122 4.86 -17.87 9.44
N TRP A 123 3.91 -17.69 8.51
CA TRP A 123 3.28 -16.41 8.30
C TRP A 123 2.55 -15.91 9.55
N LEU A 124 1.77 -16.76 10.23
CA LEU A 124 1.07 -16.38 11.45
C LEU A 124 2.03 -15.89 12.54
N PHE A 125 3.12 -16.61 12.76
CA PHE A 125 4.15 -16.23 13.74
C PHE A 125 4.85 -14.92 13.38
N LEU A 126 5.37 -14.81 12.16
CA LEU A 126 6.08 -13.61 11.74
C LEU A 126 5.17 -12.38 11.72
N ARG A 127 3.94 -12.52 11.21
CA ARG A 127 2.96 -11.43 11.21
C ARG A 127 2.61 -10.97 12.62
N ARG A 128 2.36 -11.92 13.54
CA ARG A 128 2.05 -11.60 14.93
C ARG A 128 3.22 -10.90 15.61
N PHE A 129 4.41 -11.50 15.56
CA PHE A 129 5.63 -10.92 16.13
C PHE A 129 5.89 -9.51 15.61
N THR A 130 5.84 -9.32 14.30
CA THR A 130 6.10 -8.02 13.67
C THR A 130 5.08 -6.98 14.10
N LEU A 131 3.77 -7.31 14.11
CA LEU A 131 2.73 -6.36 14.51
C LEU A 131 2.78 -6.02 16.00
N GLU A 132 3.08 -6.97 16.87
CA GLU A 132 3.27 -6.74 18.31
C GLU A 132 4.47 -5.81 18.51
N THR A 133 5.62 -6.12 17.91
CA THR A 133 6.84 -5.29 17.98
C THR A 133 6.61 -3.87 17.45
N LEU A 134 6.03 -3.70 16.26
CA LEU A 134 5.76 -2.36 15.70
C LEU A 134 4.79 -1.56 16.56
N ARG A 135 3.81 -2.22 17.19
CA ARG A 135 2.89 -1.57 18.13
C ARG A 135 3.62 -1.11 19.40
N ASP A 136 4.52 -1.90 19.92
CA ASP A 136 5.31 -1.57 21.11
C ASP A 136 6.34 -0.47 20.81
N LEU A 137 6.87 -0.43 19.60
CA LEU A 137 7.70 0.68 19.09
C LEU A 137 6.90 1.97 18.86
N GLY A 138 5.57 1.92 18.92
CA GLY A 138 4.70 3.11 18.89
C GLY A 138 3.93 3.30 17.59
N MET A 139 3.88 2.29 16.72
CA MET A 139 3.05 2.37 15.50
C MET A 139 1.59 2.71 15.83
N GLY A 140 1.09 3.84 15.29
CA GLY A 140 -0.24 4.35 15.57
C GLY A 140 -0.44 4.93 16.98
N ARG A 141 0.63 5.25 17.72
CA ARG A 141 0.59 5.77 19.09
C ARG A 141 1.38 7.07 19.24
N SER A 142 1.31 7.68 20.42
CA SER A 142 1.89 8.98 20.74
C SER A 142 3.40 9.10 20.51
N ARG A 143 4.19 8.02 20.68
CA ARG A 143 5.64 8.06 20.40
C ARG A 143 5.88 8.34 18.91
N MET A 144 5.27 7.55 18.03
CA MET A 144 5.43 7.73 16.57
C MET A 144 4.78 9.02 16.09
N SER A 145 3.69 9.48 16.73
CA SER A 145 3.08 10.78 16.46
C SER A 145 4.07 11.93 16.66
N ARG A 146 4.88 11.90 17.73
CA ARG A 146 5.91 12.93 17.98
C ARG A 146 7.01 12.93 16.92
N GLU A 147 7.48 11.76 16.50
CA GLU A 147 8.47 11.65 15.41
C GLU A 147 7.92 12.20 14.09
N MET A 148 6.65 11.88 13.78
CA MET A 148 5.97 12.43 12.60
C MET A 148 5.83 13.95 12.65
N ILE A 149 5.44 14.51 13.80
CA ILE A 149 5.32 15.96 14.02
C ILE A 149 6.69 16.63 13.83
N PHE A 150 7.76 16.03 14.36
CA PHE A 150 9.11 16.51 14.14
C PHE A 150 9.51 16.50 12.66
N GLY A 151 9.16 15.42 11.94
CA GLY A 151 9.33 15.32 10.49
C GLY A 151 8.56 16.41 9.73
N LEU A 152 7.33 16.71 10.13
CA LEU A 152 6.49 17.76 9.54
C LEU A 152 7.12 19.16 9.74
N ARG A 153 7.70 19.44 10.90
CA ARG A 153 8.44 20.70 11.13
C ARG A 153 9.64 20.83 10.20
N LYS A 154 10.45 19.76 10.07
CA LYS A 154 11.58 19.75 9.11
C LYS A 154 11.09 19.96 7.68
N MET A 155 9.99 19.32 7.29
CA MET A 155 9.37 19.50 5.99
C MET A 155 8.91 20.95 5.78
N SER A 156 8.27 21.58 6.77
CA SER A 156 7.84 22.97 6.72
C SER A 156 9.05 23.93 6.55
N ALA A 157 10.11 23.76 7.33
CA ALA A 157 11.33 24.56 7.20
C ALA A 157 11.93 24.42 5.78
N LYS A 158 11.92 23.22 5.21
CA LYS A 158 12.41 23.02 3.83
C LYS A 158 11.52 23.69 2.78
N ILE A 159 10.20 23.60 2.93
CA ILE A 159 9.24 24.30 2.05
C ILE A 159 9.49 25.80 2.12
N ARG A 160 9.68 26.36 3.29
CA ARG A 160 9.97 27.79 3.48
C ARG A 160 11.27 28.21 2.77
N CYS A 161 12.34 27.42 2.91
CA CYS A 161 13.57 27.65 2.16
C CYS A 161 13.35 27.58 0.64
N ASP A 162 12.59 26.59 0.17
CA ASP A 162 12.29 26.44 -1.26
C ASP A 162 11.47 27.63 -1.78
N ILE A 163 10.50 28.15 -0.99
CA ILE A 163 9.73 29.37 -1.30
C ILE A 163 10.64 30.60 -1.36
N GLN A 164 11.56 30.75 -0.41
CA GLN A 164 12.50 31.89 -0.39
C GLN A 164 13.46 31.88 -1.58
N MET A 165 13.93 30.70 -1.99
CA MET A 165 14.91 30.58 -3.10
C MET A 165 14.24 30.65 -4.48
N ASN A 166 13.08 30.01 -4.65
CA ASN A 166 12.46 29.76 -5.95
C ASN A 166 11.09 30.47 -6.12
N GLY A 167 10.61 31.15 -5.08
CA GLY A 167 9.24 31.66 -5.02
C GLY A 167 8.21 30.56 -4.67
N PRO A 168 6.96 30.96 -4.36
CA PRO A 168 5.92 30.05 -3.93
C PRO A 168 5.35 29.15 -5.03
N SER A 169 5.59 29.48 -6.29
CA SER A 169 5.10 28.74 -7.47
C SER A 169 6.12 27.68 -7.87
N CYS A 170 5.69 26.45 -8.11
CA CYS A 170 6.56 25.35 -8.52
C CYS A 170 7.29 24.61 -7.38
N ILE A 171 6.63 24.50 -6.23
CA ILE A 171 7.16 23.69 -5.12
C ILE A 171 6.84 22.20 -5.37
N ASP A 172 7.88 21.36 -5.30
CA ASP A 172 7.76 19.90 -5.35
C ASP A 172 7.47 19.32 -3.95
N LEU A 173 6.19 19.29 -3.58
CA LEU A 173 5.75 18.71 -2.30
C LEU A 173 5.85 17.18 -2.29
N ILE A 174 5.78 16.52 -3.44
CA ILE A 174 5.85 15.05 -3.52
C ILE A 174 7.20 14.56 -3.01
N LYS A 175 8.28 15.25 -3.37
CA LYS A 175 9.62 14.95 -2.88
C LYS A 175 9.69 15.05 -1.35
N GLN A 176 9.14 16.10 -0.76
CA GLN A 176 9.15 16.31 0.69
C GLN A 176 8.28 15.26 1.42
N ILE A 177 7.11 14.91 0.87
CA ILE A 177 6.24 13.86 1.38
C ILE A 177 6.95 12.51 1.37
N ASN A 178 7.65 12.17 0.29
CA ASN A 178 8.37 10.91 0.19
C ASN A 178 9.43 10.75 1.29
N VAL A 179 10.16 11.82 1.58
CA VAL A 179 11.13 11.86 2.68
C VAL A 179 10.47 11.67 4.03
N LEU A 180 9.36 12.37 4.29
CA LEU A 180 8.60 12.26 5.53
C LEU A 180 8.09 10.83 5.76
N VAL A 181 7.51 10.20 4.74
CA VAL A 181 6.99 8.82 4.82
C VAL A 181 8.12 7.83 5.01
N ALA A 182 9.21 7.96 4.26
CA ALA A 182 10.37 7.07 4.36
C ALA A 182 11.04 7.15 5.73
N SER A 183 11.25 8.35 6.27
CA SER A 183 11.79 8.54 7.62
C SER A 183 10.90 7.89 8.67
N SER A 184 9.58 7.96 8.51
CA SER A 184 8.63 7.36 9.46
C SER A 184 8.75 5.84 9.53
N ILE A 185 8.89 5.16 8.39
CA ILE A 185 9.08 3.71 8.38
C ILE A 185 10.49 3.31 8.80
N SER A 186 11.51 4.10 8.45
CA SER A 186 12.90 3.88 8.86
C SER A 186 13.05 3.90 10.37
N ILE A 187 12.41 4.84 11.07
CA ILE A 187 12.38 4.88 12.54
C ILE A 187 11.84 3.57 13.13
N LEU A 188 10.78 3.01 12.57
CA LEU A 188 10.19 1.77 13.07
C LEU A 188 11.05 0.54 12.74
N LEU A 189 11.64 0.49 11.54
CA LEU A 189 12.42 -0.66 11.09
C LEU A 189 13.84 -0.64 11.64
N TYR A 190 14.51 0.52 11.60
CA TYR A 190 15.94 0.67 11.84
C TYR A 190 16.28 1.52 13.08
N GLY A 191 15.31 2.27 13.63
CA GLY A 191 15.47 3.07 14.86
C GLY A 191 15.94 4.48 14.64
N HIS A 192 16.11 4.95 13.40
CA HIS A 192 16.50 6.31 13.04
C HIS A 192 15.73 6.82 11.83
N ALA A 193 15.59 8.16 11.73
CA ALA A 193 15.07 8.80 10.53
C ALA A 193 16.15 8.78 9.44
N LEU A 194 15.74 8.92 8.17
CA LEU A 194 16.70 9.06 7.07
C LEU A 194 17.53 10.32 7.23
N GLU A 195 18.83 10.19 7.09
CA GLU A 195 19.80 11.27 7.08
C GLU A 195 20.00 11.80 5.64
N GLU A 196 20.65 12.98 5.52
CA GLU A 196 20.78 13.66 4.22
C GLU A 196 21.64 12.85 3.24
N GLU A 197 22.65 12.14 3.75
CA GLU A 197 23.54 11.26 2.99
C GLU A 197 22.80 10.01 2.45
N GLU A 198 21.77 9.55 3.12
CA GLU A 198 20.98 8.36 2.75
C GLU A 198 19.88 8.66 1.73
N MET A 199 19.62 9.95 1.47
CA MET A 199 18.51 10.40 0.61
C MET A 199 18.69 9.98 -0.85
N GLU A 200 19.91 9.94 -1.37
CA GLU A 200 20.13 9.53 -2.76
C GLU A 200 19.93 8.04 -2.93
N GLU A 201 20.46 7.21 -2.04
CA GLU A 201 20.24 5.76 -2.03
C GLU A 201 18.73 5.44 -1.90
N PHE A 202 18.03 6.17 -1.02
CA PHE A 202 16.57 6.04 -0.90
C PHE A 202 15.84 6.33 -2.23
N ARG A 203 16.22 7.39 -2.94
CA ARG A 203 15.59 7.73 -4.24
C ARG A 203 15.84 6.65 -5.28
N GLU A 204 17.07 6.14 -5.36
CA GLU A 204 17.41 5.05 -6.29
C GLU A 204 16.58 3.79 -6.01
N ILE A 205 16.46 3.38 -4.75
CA ILE A 205 15.63 2.23 -4.37
C ILE A 205 14.16 2.48 -4.75
N LYS A 206 13.65 3.68 -4.49
CA LYS A 206 12.28 4.04 -4.83
C LYS A 206 12.01 3.96 -6.33
N GLU A 207 12.91 4.46 -7.17
CA GLU A 207 12.78 4.37 -8.64
C GLU A 207 12.85 2.91 -9.13
N LYS A 208 13.70 2.08 -8.55
CA LYS A 208 13.75 0.63 -8.84
C LYS A 208 12.42 -0.06 -8.49
N MET A 209 11.81 0.29 -7.36
CA MET A 209 10.51 -0.25 -6.96
C MET A 209 9.37 0.29 -7.82
N ARG A 210 9.39 1.58 -8.16
CA ARG A 210 8.44 2.18 -9.10
C ARG A 210 8.46 1.47 -10.45
N PHE A 211 9.65 1.16 -10.97
CA PHE A 211 9.81 0.35 -12.18
C PHE A 211 9.17 -1.04 -12.03
N LEU A 212 9.46 -1.75 -10.93
CA LEU A 212 8.87 -3.06 -10.66
C LEU A 212 7.34 -3.00 -10.63
N PHE A 213 6.77 -2.03 -9.93
CA PHE A 213 5.32 -1.87 -9.79
C PHE A 213 4.65 -1.47 -11.11
N ALA A 214 5.32 -0.66 -11.94
CA ALA A 214 4.84 -0.29 -13.25
C ALA A 214 4.84 -1.47 -14.24
N MET A 215 5.71 -2.47 -14.05
CA MET A 215 5.72 -3.67 -14.91
C MET A 215 4.55 -4.62 -14.64
N PHE A 216 3.89 -4.51 -13.47
CA PHE A 216 2.84 -5.45 -13.07
C PHE A 216 1.60 -5.44 -13.98
N PRO A 217 1.06 -4.31 -14.44
CA PRO A 217 -0.09 -4.29 -15.35
C PRO A 217 0.26 -4.65 -16.80
N TRP A 218 1.52 -4.78 -17.17
CA TRP A 218 1.92 -5.08 -18.54
C TRP A 218 1.53 -6.50 -18.94
N LYS A 219 0.77 -6.63 -20.03
CA LYS A 219 0.25 -7.90 -20.56
C LYS A 219 1.33 -8.96 -20.72
N THR A 220 2.49 -8.58 -21.26
CA THR A 220 3.61 -9.50 -21.50
C THR A 220 4.19 -10.05 -20.21
N THR A 221 4.34 -9.21 -19.16
CA THR A 221 4.81 -9.64 -17.86
C THR A 221 3.83 -10.61 -17.22
N GLN A 222 2.53 -10.32 -17.29
CA GLN A 222 1.46 -11.19 -16.76
C GLN A 222 1.41 -12.54 -17.48
N ILE A 223 1.54 -12.57 -18.81
CA ILE A 223 1.55 -13.83 -19.58
C ILE A 223 2.73 -14.69 -19.14
N VAL A 224 3.93 -14.10 -19.03
CA VAL A 224 5.14 -14.85 -18.65
C VAL A 224 5.14 -15.21 -17.16
N ALA A 225 4.51 -14.39 -16.30
CA ALA A 225 4.38 -14.68 -14.88
C ALA A 225 3.40 -15.82 -14.57
N SER A 226 2.52 -16.21 -15.50
CA SER A 226 1.65 -17.38 -15.33
C SER A 226 2.47 -18.68 -15.32
N SER A 227 2.09 -19.61 -14.44
CA SER A 227 2.89 -20.80 -14.09
C SER A 227 3.43 -21.60 -15.28
N PRO A 228 2.64 -21.97 -16.31
CA PRO A 228 3.19 -22.80 -17.39
C PRO A 228 4.15 -22.06 -18.33
N LEU A 229 4.17 -20.74 -18.32
CA LEU A 229 4.97 -19.91 -19.22
C LEU A 229 6.18 -19.25 -18.55
N TRP A 230 6.38 -19.48 -17.26
CA TRP A 230 7.44 -18.84 -16.48
C TRP A 230 8.85 -19.05 -17.04
N TRP A 231 9.11 -20.16 -17.70
CA TRP A 231 10.39 -20.46 -18.36
C TRP A 231 10.74 -19.51 -19.50
N LEU A 232 9.75 -18.84 -20.13
CA LEU A 232 9.98 -17.85 -21.20
C LEU A 232 10.79 -16.64 -20.73
N ARG A 233 10.85 -16.37 -19.41
CA ARG A 233 11.67 -15.29 -18.85
C ARG A 233 13.16 -15.35 -19.25
N HIS A 234 13.65 -16.52 -19.62
CA HIS A 234 15.06 -16.72 -20.00
C HIS A 234 15.34 -16.41 -21.48
N PHE A 235 14.32 -16.15 -22.28
CA PHE A 235 14.42 -15.97 -23.73
C PHE A 235 13.99 -14.56 -24.17
N PRO A 236 14.57 -14.02 -25.28
CA PRO A 236 14.08 -12.79 -25.90
C PRO A 236 12.62 -12.93 -26.36
N PRO A 237 11.80 -11.87 -26.27
CA PRO A 237 12.14 -10.51 -25.84
C PRO A 237 12.08 -10.29 -24.32
N PHE A 238 11.72 -11.30 -23.52
CA PHE A 238 11.41 -11.17 -22.09
C PHE A 238 12.65 -11.09 -21.20
N SER A 239 13.73 -11.78 -21.60
CA SER A 239 14.92 -11.98 -20.75
C SER A 239 15.57 -10.67 -20.28
N ALA A 240 15.56 -9.61 -21.10
CA ALA A 240 16.12 -8.31 -20.71
C ALA A 240 15.33 -7.68 -19.55
N THR A 241 13.99 -7.68 -19.64
CA THR A 241 13.12 -7.13 -18.60
C THR A 241 13.25 -7.89 -17.29
N PHE A 242 13.23 -9.24 -17.34
CA PHE A 242 13.33 -10.03 -16.13
C PHE A 242 14.72 -9.99 -15.48
N LYS A 243 15.81 -9.84 -16.27
CA LYS A 243 17.15 -9.58 -15.72
C LYS A 243 17.22 -8.23 -15.02
N LEU A 244 16.60 -7.19 -15.58
CA LEU A 244 16.57 -5.88 -14.94
C LEU A 244 15.76 -5.91 -13.62
N ILE A 245 14.64 -6.64 -13.58
CA ILE A 245 13.88 -6.85 -12.34
C ILE A 245 14.75 -7.56 -11.29
N ASP A 246 15.43 -8.64 -11.67
CA ASP A 246 16.31 -9.41 -10.79
C ASP A 246 17.45 -8.54 -10.23
N GLN A 247 18.10 -7.76 -11.09
CA GLN A 247 19.14 -6.81 -10.69
C GLN A 247 18.60 -5.76 -9.70
N ASN A 248 17.50 -5.10 -10.01
CA ASN A 248 16.88 -4.10 -9.13
C ASN A 248 16.49 -4.69 -7.77
N MET A 249 16.05 -5.95 -7.75
CA MET A 249 15.72 -6.65 -6.50
C MET A 249 16.96 -6.97 -5.68
N THR A 250 18.03 -7.44 -6.32
CA THR A 250 19.31 -7.72 -5.66
C THR A 250 19.85 -6.45 -5.00
N GLU A 251 19.93 -5.34 -5.73
CA GLU A 251 20.41 -4.06 -5.21
C GLU A 251 19.54 -3.53 -4.05
N THR A 252 18.22 -3.76 -4.10
CA THR A 252 17.31 -3.40 -3.01
C THR A 252 17.55 -4.24 -1.75
N PHE A 253 17.79 -5.54 -1.91
CA PHE A 253 18.11 -6.41 -0.78
C PHE A 253 19.49 -6.10 -0.19
N ASP A 254 20.48 -5.77 -1.02
CA ASP A 254 21.81 -5.35 -0.58
C ASP A 254 21.75 -4.07 0.29
N ALA A 255 20.91 -3.09 -0.09
CA ALA A 255 20.69 -1.91 0.71
C ALA A 255 20.04 -2.24 2.08
N ILE A 256 19.06 -3.13 2.11
CA ILE A 256 18.44 -3.61 3.38
C ILE A 256 19.47 -4.33 4.25
N ASP A 257 20.31 -5.16 3.65
CA ASP A 257 21.37 -5.87 4.38
C ASP A 257 22.40 -4.92 4.96
N ASN A 258 22.76 -3.85 4.24
CA ASN A 258 23.64 -2.81 4.72
C ASN A 258 23.07 -2.12 5.98
N GLU A 259 21.76 -1.80 5.97
CA GLU A 259 21.09 -1.23 7.15
C GLU A 259 21.08 -2.19 8.34
N ILE A 260 20.77 -3.47 8.11
CA ILE A 260 20.82 -4.50 9.16
C ILE A 260 22.25 -4.62 9.71
N ALA A 261 23.27 -4.62 8.86
CA ALA A 261 24.67 -4.72 9.26
C ALA A 261 25.14 -3.51 10.09
N LYS A 262 24.68 -2.28 9.77
CA LYS A 262 24.93 -1.08 10.60
C LYS A 262 24.41 -1.30 12.02
N ILE A 263 23.21 -1.84 12.18
CA ILE A 263 22.59 -2.10 13.48
C ILE A 263 23.34 -3.22 14.23
N GLU A 264 23.68 -4.31 13.55
CA GLU A 264 24.48 -5.39 14.17
C GLU A 264 25.83 -4.88 14.68
N LYS A 265 26.49 -4.01 13.90
CA LYS A 265 27.76 -3.39 14.31
C LYS A 265 27.56 -2.51 15.54
N ARG A 266 26.57 -1.63 15.56
CA ARG A 266 26.22 -0.79 16.71
C ARG A 266 26.03 -1.64 17.97
N ARG A 267 25.26 -2.74 17.89
CA ARG A 267 24.96 -3.64 19.00
C ARG A 267 26.18 -4.42 19.53
N LYS A 268 27.20 -4.64 18.70
CA LYS A 268 28.47 -5.26 19.15
C LYS A 268 29.31 -4.31 19.99
N PHE A 269 29.24 -3.01 19.72
CA PHE A 269 30.03 -2.01 20.47
C PHE A 269 29.33 -1.55 21.75
N GLU A 270 28.02 -1.55 21.80
CA GLU A 270 27.20 -1.05 22.91
C GLU A 270 26.42 -2.21 23.56
N THR A 271 27.01 -2.84 24.57
CA THR A 271 26.51 -4.11 25.14
C THR A 271 25.22 -4.00 25.96
N ASN A 272 24.70 -2.79 26.26
CA ASN A 272 23.51 -2.55 27.09
C ASN A 272 22.40 -1.76 26.38
N LEU A 273 22.35 -1.77 25.05
CA LEU A 273 21.29 -1.08 24.30
C LEU A 273 19.95 -1.78 24.43
N CYS A 274 18.93 -1.00 24.82
CA CYS A 274 17.54 -1.43 24.65
C CYS A 274 17.21 -1.53 23.15
N ALA A 275 16.42 -2.53 22.77
CA ALA A 275 15.89 -2.64 21.41
C ALA A 275 14.98 -1.43 21.11
N VAL A 276 15.30 -0.68 20.06
CA VAL A 276 14.58 0.55 19.65
C VAL A 276 13.94 0.44 18.28
N SER A 277 14.18 -0.66 17.58
CA SER A 277 13.73 -0.92 16.21
C SER A 277 13.21 -2.35 16.03
N LEU A 278 12.48 -2.61 14.94
CA LEU A 278 12.07 -3.96 14.58
C LEU A 278 13.26 -4.89 14.36
N VAL A 279 14.31 -4.38 13.70
CA VAL A 279 15.56 -5.13 13.47
C VAL A 279 16.21 -5.53 14.79
N ASP A 280 16.28 -4.63 15.78
CA ASP A 280 16.82 -4.96 17.10
C ASP A 280 16.08 -6.13 17.76
N HIS A 281 14.73 -6.05 17.80
CA HIS A 281 13.90 -7.11 18.40
C HIS A 281 14.03 -8.44 17.66
N PHE A 282 14.15 -8.40 16.33
CA PHE A 282 14.30 -9.62 15.54
C PHE A 282 15.68 -10.25 15.75
N LEU A 283 16.74 -9.46 15.81
CA LEU A 283 18.10 -9.93 16.12
C LEU A 283 18.18 -10.55 17.53
N ASP A 284 17.46 -9.99 18.51
CA ASP A 284 17.33 -10.60 19.83
C ASP A 284 16.63 -11.95 19.78
N ALA A 285 15.58 -12.09 18.98
CA ALA A 285 14.89 -13.36 18.80
C ALA A 285 15.82 -14.42 18.16
N ILE A 286 16.61 -14.05 17.14
CA ILE A 286 17.63 -14.94 16.53
C ILE A 286 18.67 -15.35 17.57
N LYS A 287 19.25 -14.39 18.31
CA LYS A 287 20.27 -14.65 19.33
C LYS A 287 19.77 -15.58 20.45
N ASN A 288 18.55 -15.33 20.93
CA ASN A 288 17.93 -16.17 21.96
C ASN A 288 17.68 -17.60 21.44
N ASN A 289 17.33 -17.78 20.19
CA ASN A 289 17.20 -19.07 19.53
C ASN A 289 18.55 -19.82 19.51
N ASP A 290 19.62 -19.14 19.08
CA ASP A 290 20.96 -19.74 19.02
C ASP A 290 21.52 -20.10 20.40
N GLN A 291 21.24 -19.30 21.42
CA GLN A 291 21.59 -19.60 22.80
C GLN A 291 20.86 -20.85 23.32
N ARG A 292 19.56 -21.00 23.05
CA ARG A 292 18.78 -22.20 23.39
C ARG A 292 19.38 -23.45 22.77
N LYS A 293 19.73 -23.38 21.47
CA LYS A 293 20.39 -24.50 20.76
C LYS A 293 21.72 -24.86 21.40
N LYS A 294 22.56 -23.86 21.74
CA LYS A 294 23.88 -24.10 22.41
C LYS A 294 23.74 -24.72 23.78
N ASN A 295 22.71 -24.34 24.54
CA ASN A 295 22.46 -24.84 25.89
C ASN A 295 21.73 -26.20 25.91
N GLY A 296 21.48 -26.82 24.76
CA GLY A 296 20.74 -28.07 24.65
C GLY A 296 19.27 -27.97 25.06
N THR A 297 18.73 -26.75 25.18
CA THR A 297 17.31 -26.50 25.48
C THR A 297 16.47 -26.81 24.25
N MET A 298 15.32 -27.46 24.45
CA MET A 298 14.42 -27.82 23.35
C MET A 298 14.00 -26.58 22.58
N PRO A 299 14.16 -26.55 21.24
CA PRO A 299 13.74 -25.39 20.40
C PRO A 299 12.23 -25.15 20.53
N LEU A 300 11.83 -23.90 20.58
CA LEU A 300 10.43 -23.55 20.45
C LEU A 300 9.98 -23.75 19.00
N ALA A 301 8.71 -24.11 18.78
CA ALA A 301 8.17 -24.35 17.43
C ALA A 301 8.36 -23.15 16.49
N GLN A 302 8.37 -21.93 17.05
CA GLN A 302 8.56 -20.69 16.32
C GLN A 302 10.02 -20.36 15.97
N ASP A 303 11.00 -20.99 16.63
CA ASP A 303 12.43 -20.67 16.47
C ASP A 303 12.92 -20.89 15.03
N LYS A 304 12.30 -21.81 14.29
CA LYS A 304 12.61 -22.10 12.88
C LYS A 304 12.29 -20.95 11.92
N TYR A 305 11.49 -19.95 12.36
CA TYR A 305 11.10 -18.81 11.55
C TYR A 305 11.96 -17.57 11.79
N PHE A 306 12.79 -17.56 12.85
CA PHE A 306 13.69 -16.47 13.18
C PHE A 306 15.10 -16.74 12.64
N HIS A 307 15.35 -16.26 11.43
CA HIS A 307 16.64 -16.29 10.74
C HIS A 307 16.80 -15.03 9.86
N MET A 308 18.03 -14.79 9.37
CA MET A 308 18.36 -13.55 8.66
C MET A 308 17.51 -13.32 7.40
N GLU A 309 17.21 -14.37 6.64
CA GLU A 309 16.38 -14.29 5.43
C GLU A 309 14.95 -13.85 5.76
N SER A 310 14.40 -14.31 6.90
CA SER A 310 13.09 -13.84 7.37
C SER A 310 13.13 -12.38 7.80
N LEU A 311 14.18 -11.95 8.50
CA LEU A 311 14.38 -10.54 8.88
C LEU A 311 14.45 -9.64 7.64
N ARG A 312 15.32 -9.97 6.69
CA ARG A 312 15.47 -9.26 5.42
C ARG A 312 14.14 -9.12 4.69
N SER A 313 13.40 -10.22 4.56
CA SER A 313 12.11 -10.23 3.86
C SER A 313 11.04 -9.42 4.60
N VAL A 314 11.03 -9.42 5.93
CA VAL A 314 10.12 -8.58 6.73
C VAL A 314 10.45 -7.10 6.55
N CYS A 315 11.74 -6.72 6.60
CA CYS A 315 12.17 -5.35 6.33
C CYS A 315 11.75 -4.90 4.93
N PHE A 316 12.00 -5.74 3.92
CA PHE A 316 11.56 -5.47 2.54
C PHE A 316 10.05 -5.25 2.46
N ASP A 317 9.25 -6.18 3.01
CA ASP A 317 7.78 -6.11 2.96
C ASP A 317 7.25 -4.79 3.54
N PHE A 318 7.75 -4.35 4.69
CA PHE A 318 7.28 -3.12 5.33
C PHE A 318 7.85 -1.86 4.70
N TYR A 319 9.13 -1.86 4.32
CA TYR A 319 9.77 -0.71 3.69
C TYR A 319 9.09 -0.34 2.38
N ILE A 320 8.90 -1.32 1.50
CA ILE A 320 8.28 -1.11 0.19
C ILE A 320 6.79 -0.76 0.32
N ALA A 321 6.05 -1.52 1.13
CA ALA A 321 4.61 -1.29 1.27
C ALA A 321 4.29 0.09 1.85
N ALA A 322 5.04 0.57 2.85
CA ALA A 322 4.76 1.84 3.50
C ALA A 322 5.09 3.04 2.60
N ASN A 323 6.25 3.00 1.91
CA ASN A 323 6.73 4.12 1.11
C ASN A 323 5.83 4.44 -0.07
N GLU A 324 5.50 3.43 -0.89
CA GLU A 324 4.70 3.64 -2.09
C GLU A 324 3.24 3.99 -1.76
N THR A 325 2.63 3.24 -0.84
CA THR A 325 1.20 3.38 -0.61
C THR A 325 0.85 4.71 0.07
N THR A 326 1.55 5.06 1.14
CA THR A 326 1.26 6.28 1.90
C THR A 326 1.66 7.52 1.11
N GLY A 327 2.80 7.50 0.43
CA GLY A 327 3.27 8.59 -0.43
C GLY A 327 2.29 8.89 -1.57
N ASN A 328 1.83 7.87 -2.29
CA ASN A 328 0.85 8.05 -3.36
C ASN A 328 -0.51 8.54 -2.82
N THR A 329 -0.97 8.04 -1.66
CA THR A 329 -2.22 8.53 -1.05
C THR A 329 -2.13 10.02 -0.70
N LEU A 330 -1.02 10.47 -0.14
CA LEU A 330 -0.79 11.90 0.16
C LEU A 330 -0.68 12.75 -1.11
N SER A 331 -0.07 12.22 -2.17
CA SER A 331 -0.01 12.89 -3.47
C SER A 331 -1.41 13.11 -4.04
N PHE A 332 -2.28 12.10 -4.00
CA PHE A 332 -3.68 12.25 -4.41
C PHE A 332 -4.47 13.19 -3.49
N MET A 333 -4.20 13.18 -2.18
CA MET A 333 -4.80 14.16 -1.25
C MET A 333 -4.46 15.59 -1.67
N LEU A 334 -3.20 15.88 -2.00
CA LEU A 334 -2.81 17.20 -2.51
C LEU A 334 -3.55 17.55 -3.80
N ILE A 335 -3.62 16.63 -4.77
CA ILE A 335 -4.34 16.84 -6.03
C ILE A 335 -5.82 17.19 -5.74
N TYR A 336 -6.50 16.39 -4.91
CA TYR A 336 -7.90 16.66 -4.57
C TYR A 336 -8.08 18.00 -3.87
N MET A 337 -7.17 18.39 -2.97
CA MET A 337 -7.22 19.71 -2.32
C MET A 337 -6.95 20.86 -3.28
N ILE A 338 -6.08 20.69 -4.26
CA ILE A 338 -5.84 21.68 -5.31
C ILE A 338 -7.06 21.82 -6.21
N LEU A 339 -7.72 20.74 -6.58
CA LEU A 339 -8.88 20.75 -7.46
C LEU A 339 -10.18 21.20 -6.75
N HIS A 340 -10.29 20.97 -5.44
CA HIS A 340 -11.48 21.26 -4.64
C HIS A 340 -11.19 22.30 -3.54
N GLN A 341 -10.91 23.53 -3.95
CA GLN A 341 -10.51 24.62 -3.04
C GLN A 341 -11.51 24.88 -1.93
N HIS A 342 -12.81 24.65 -2.14
CA HIS A 342 -13.84 24.78 -1.11
C HIS A 342 -13.68 23.74 0.01
N VAL A 343 -13.27 22.49 -0.33
CA VAL A 343 -12.98 21.45 0.66
C VAL A 343 -11.74 21.82 1.47
N GLN A 344 -10.68 22.30 0.80
CA GLN A 344 -9.47 22.76 1.47
C GLN A 344 -9.77 23.91 2.45
N THR A 345 -10.57 24.89 2.02
CA THR A 345 -10.96 26.02 2.88
C THR A 345 -11.79 25.57 4.09
N LYS A 346 -12.75 24.68 3.88
CA LYS A 346 -13.60 24.16 4.96
C LYS A 346 -12.78 23.36 5.98
N MET A 347 -11.85 22.52 5.50
CA MET A 347 -10.93 21.80 6.38
C MET A 347 -10.02 22.74 7.16
N HIS A 348 -9.42 23.75 6.49
CA HIS A 348 -8.63 24.77 7.18
C HIS A 348 -9.41 25.50 8.28
N ASN A 349 -10.66 25.87 8.02
CA ASN A 349 -11.51 26.54 8.99
C ASN A 349 -11.78 25.65 10.23
N GLU A 350 -12.10 24.36 10.04
CA GLU A 350 -12.23 23.41 11.16
C GLU A 350 -10.95 23.38 12.01
N LEU A 351 -9.79 23.25 11.36
CA LEU A 351 -8.49 23.19 12.02
C LEU A 351 -8.17 24.48 12.77
N LYS A 352 -8.39 25.63 12.14
CA LYS A 352 -8.19 26.96 12.72
C LYS A 352 -9.08 27.18 13.95
N GLU A 353 -10.37 26.94 13.83
CA GLU A 353 -11.32 27.07 14.93
C GLU A 353 -10.94 26.16 16.11
N TYR A 354 -10.56 24.93 15.82
CA TYR A 354 -10.13 23.98 16.84
C TYR A 354 -8.87 24.44 17.59
N VAL A 355 -7.85 24.91 16.88
CA VAL A 355 -6.58 25.35 17.47
C VAL A 355 -6.78 26.58 18.34
N ILE A 356 -7.63 27.53 17.90
CA ILE A 356 -7.98 28.73 18.65
C ILE A 356 -8.75 28.34 19.92
N ALA A 357 -9.82 27.54 19.81
CA ALA A 357 -10.68 27.16 20.92
C ALA A 357 -9.94 26.38 22.01
N ASN A 358 -8.88 25.64 21.66
CA ASN A 358 -8.10 24.83 22.59
C ASN A 358 -6.79 25.51 23.06
N GLY A 359 -6.53 26.76 22.67
CA GLY A 359 -5.34 27.49 23.08
C GLY A 359 -4.06 26.89 22.58
N LEU A 360 -4.12 26.21 21.41
CA LEU A 360 -2.96 25.58 20.76
C LEU A 360 -2.18 26.56 19.88
N LEU A 361 -2.46 27.86 19.89
CA LEU A 361 -1.70 28.88 19.18
C LEU A 361 -0.42 29.27 19.95
N PRO A 362 0.68 29.65 19.28
CA PRO A 362 1.87 30.17 19.96
C PRO A 362 1.51 31.46 20.71
N LYS A 363 2.10 31.63 21.88
CA LYS A 363 2.03 32.93 22.58
C LYS A 363 2.87 33.93 21.83
N CYS A 364 2.33 35.08 21.48
CA CYS A 364 2.88 36.12 20.60
C CYS A 364 4.32 36.60 20.90
N ASP A 365 4.86 36.32 22.09
CA ASP A 365 6.17 36.81 22.51
C ASP A 365 7.35 35.98 22.03
N ASP A 366 7.11 34.75 21.49
CA ASP A 366 8.17 33.79 21.19
C ASP A 366 8.38 33.50 19.69
N ALA A 367 7.52 33.98 18.80
CA ALA A 367 7.59 33.61 17.40
C ALA A 367 7.96 34.80 16.50
N GLN A 368 9.19 34.82 16.00
CA GLN A 368 9.49 35.54 14.77
C GLN A 368 8.60 34.96 13.65
N ALA A 369 8.08 35.81 12.75
CA ALA A 369 7.13 35.42 11.70
C ALA A 369 7.63 34.23 10.83
N GLU A 370 8.93 33.97 10.82
CA GLU A 370 9.58 32.88 10.10
C GLU A 370 9.32 31.49 10.73
N ASP A 371 9.10 31.40 12.04
CA ASP A 371 8.86 30.13 12.75
C ASP A 371 7.38 29.76 12.87
N TYR A 372 6.47 30.66 12.50
CA TYR A 372 5.05 30.47 12.70
C TYR A 372 4.47 29.28 11.90
N SER A 373 4.86 29.16 10.62
CA SER A 373 4.44 28.03 9.78
C SER A 373 4.97 26.69 10.29
N ASP A 374 6.21 26.66 10.80
CA ASP A 374 6.82 25.44 11.35
C ASP A 374 6.12 25.02 12.64
N TRP A 375 5.69 26.00 13.44
CA TRP A 375 4.90 25.74 14.63
C TRP A 375 3.51 25.21 14.27
N LEU A 376 2.78 25.84 13.32
CA LEU A 376 1.47 25.37 12.85
C LEU A 376 1.56 23.94 12.31
N CYS A 377 2.65 23.59 11.62
CA CYS A 377 2.93 22.22 11.15
C CYS A 377 3.17 21.21 12.29
N SER A 378 3.09 21.63 13.55
CA SER A 378 3.30 20.77 14.73
C SER A 378 2.25 20.95 15.82
N ALA A 379 1.19 21.73 15.55
CA ALA A 379 0.21 22.13 16.57
C ALA A 379 -0.77 21.00 16.97
N ILE A 380 -1.07 20.09 16.02
CA ILE A 380 -2.12 19.08 16.19
C ILE A 380 -1.49 17.69 16.34
N GLY A 381 -1.66 17.08 17.52
CA GLY A 381 -1.28 15.71 17.80
C GLY A 381 -2.37 14.69 17.47
N LEU A 382 -2.05 13.41 17.58
CA LEU A 382 -2.97 12.31 17.28
C LEU A 382 -4.19 12.28 18.22
N GLU A 383 -4.03 12.75 19.45
CA GLU A 383 -5.08 12.89 20.47
C GLU A 383 -6.22 13.81 20.06
N HIS A 384 -5.98 14.74 19.15
CA HIS A 384 -6.97 15.71 18.67
C HIS A 384 -7.86 15.12 17.55
N ARG A 385 -7.48 14.00 16.99
CA ARG A 385 -8.17 13.36 15.86
C ARG A 385 -9.68 13.15 16.06
N PRO A 386 -10.18 12.72 17.25
CA PRO A 386 -11.62 12.52 17.46
C PRO A 386 -12.47 13.80 17.37
N PHE A 387 -11.84 14.96 17.49
CA PHE A 387 -12.49 16.28 17.51
C PHE A 387 -12.46 17.02 16.15
N LEU A 388 -11.96 16.37 15.11
CA LEU A 388 -11.78 16.93 13.76
C LEU A 388 -12.53 16.07 12.72
N PRO A 389 -13.88 16.05 12.76
CA PRO A 389 -14.70 15.17 11.94
C PRO A 389 -14.55 15.44 10.44
N TYR A 390 -14.47 16.72 10.02
CA TYR A 390 -14.34 17.06 8.60
C TYR A 390 -12.98 16.65 8.03
N THR A 391 -11.90 16.88 8.77
CA THR A 391 -10.56 16.42 8.42
C THR A 391 -10.52 14.88 8.26
N ASN A 392 -11.16 14.13 9.16
CA ASN A 392 -11.28 12.68 9.04
C ASN A 392 -12.14 12.27 7.83
N ALA A 393 -13.20 13.01 7.53
CA ALA A 393 -14.04 12.77 6.35
C ALA A 393 -13.24 12.97 5.04
N VAL A 394 -12.42 14.00 4.96
CA VAL A 394 -11.48 14.24 3.84
C VAL A 394 -10.50 13.07 3.67
N ILE A 395 -9.93 12.56 4.75
CA ILE A 395 -9.02 11.40 4.72
C ILE A 395 -9.76 10.16 4.22
N ASN A 396 -10.97 9.90 4.72
CA ASN A 396 -11.76 8.76 4.31
C ASN A 396 -12.12 8.82 2.81
N GLU A 397 -12.51 9.99 2.32
CA GLU A 397 -12.82 10.19 0.90
C GLU A 397 -11.57 10.07 0.02
N THR A 398 -10.43 10.59 0.48
CA THR A 398 -9.15 10.39 -0.20
C THR A 398 -8.84 8.90 -0.34
N LEU A 399 -8.92 8.14 0.73
CA LEU A 399 -8.67 6.69 0.72
C LEU A 399 -9.64 5.93 -0.20
N ARG A 400 -10.93 6.30 -0.17
CA ARG A 400 -11.97 5.69 -1.00
C ARG A 400 -11.71 5.95 -2.48
N LEU A 401 -11.57 7.22 -2.85
CA LEU A 401 -11.47 7.64 -4.25
C LEU A 401 -10.12 7.27 -4.86
N THR A 402 -9.03 7.35 -4.09
CA THR A 402 -7.71 6.90 -4.56
C THR A 402 -7.73 5.42 -4.89
N ASN A 403 -8.37 4.58 -4.05
CA ASN A 403 -8.45 3.13 -4.29
C ASN A 403 -7.11 2.56 -4.80
N LEU A 404 -6.09 2.69 -3.97
CA LEU A 404 -4.67 2.61 -4.36
C LEU A 404 -4.27 1.27 -4.96
N VAL A 405 -4.82 0.14 -4.45
CA VAL A 405 -4.49 -1.22 -4.87
C VAL A 405 -5.67 -1.80 -5.66
N VAL A 406 -5.82 -1.37 -6.91
CA VAL A 406 -6.98 -1.73 -7.76
C VAL A 406 -7.08 -3.22 -8.00
N PHE A 407 -5.95 -3.90 -8.25
CA PHE A 407 -5.91 -5.34 -8.54
C PHE A 407 -6.07 -6.21 -7.31
N ASN A 408 -6.01 -5.66 -6.12
CA ASN A 408 -5.94 -6.35 -4.83
C ASN A 408 -4.91 -7.49 -4.79
N ASN A 409 -4.48 -7.89 -3.60
CA ASN A 409 -3.59 -9.03 -3.48
C ASN A 409 -4.39 -10.33 -3.49
N PRO A 410 -4.22 -11.22 -4.48
CA PRO A 410 -4.94 -12.48 -4.52
C PRO A 410 -4.68 -13.32 -3.27
N HIS A 411 -5.76 -13.88 -2.75
CA HIS A 411 -5.70 -14.91 -1.71
C HIS A 411 -5.64 -16.29 -2.38
N LEU A 412 -5.21 -17.30 -1.65
CA LEU A 412 -5.29 -18.71 -2.05
C LEU A 412 -6.21 -19.42 -1.06
N THR A 413 -7.15 -20.22 -1.58
CA THR A 413 -7.99 -21.06 -0.73
C THR A 413 -7.15 -22.21 -0.17
N LEU A 414 -7.12 -22.36 1.17
CA LEU A 414 -6.42 -23.44 1.87
C LEU A 414 -7.32 -24.66 2.13
N GLY A 415 -8.58 -24.57 1.76
CA GLY A 415 -9.61 -25.60 1.86
C GLY A 415 -10.76 -25.24 0.96
N GLU A 416 -11.71 -26.18 0.77
CA GLU A 416 -12.95 -25.91 0.06
C GLU A 416 -13.79 -24.87 0.79
N ILE A 417 -14.35 -23.91 0.05
CA ILE A 417 -15.21 -22.85 0.58
C ILE A 417 -16.45 -22.67 -0.29
N LYS A 418 -17.50 -22.09 0.30
CA LYS A 418 -18.71 -21.66 -0.45
C LYS A 418 -18.74 -20.14 -0.55
N VAL A 419 -18.89 -19.62 -1.77
CA VAL A 419 -19.03 -18.20 -2.07
C VAL A 419 -20.30 -18.00 -2.87
N GLY A 420 -21.34 -17.47 -2.22
CA GLY A 420 -22.68 -17.45 -2.80
C GLY A 420 -23.15 -18.87 -3.11
N ASN A 421 -23.51 -19.12 -4.36
CA ASN A 421 -23.99 -20.42 -4.84
C ASN A 421 -22.86 -21.32 -5.38
N PHE A 422 -21.61 -20.88 -5.32
CA PHE A 422 -20.48 -21.59 -5.90
C PHE A 422 -19.64 -22.26 -4.83
N THR A 423 -19.16 -23.47 -5.13
CA THR A 423 -18.13 -24.15 -4.36
C THR A 423 -16.78 -23.86 -5.02
N VAL A 424 -15.83 -23.35 -4.26
CA VAL A 424 -14.47 -23.04 -4.70
C VAL A 424 -13.52 -24.04 -4.06
N GLU A 425 -12.83 -24.81 -4.88
CA GLU A 425 -11.91 -25.87 -4.42
C GLU A 425 -10.66 -25.26 -3.73
N SER A 426 -10.02 -26.05 -2.87
CA SER A 426 -8.71 -25.71 -2.28
C SER A 426 -7.67 -25.47 -3.37
N GLY A 427 -6.76 -24.51 -3.16
CA GLY A 427 -5.72 -24.14 -4.12
C GLY A 427 -6.20 -23.18 -5.22
N THR A 428 -7.43 -22.66 -5.12
CA THR A 428 -7.96 -21.68 -6.09
C THR A 428 -7.62 -20.25 -5.64
N PRO A 429 -7.03 -19.42 -6.52
CA PRO A 429 -6.88 -18.00 -6.29
C PRO A 429 -8.24 -17.30 -6.17
N ILE A 430 -8.43 -16.49 -5.12
CA ILE A 430 -9.66 -15.75 -4.87
C ILE A 430 -9.36 -14.30 -4.49
N VAL A 431 -10.11 -13.36 -5.04
CA VAL A 431 -9.87 -11.92 -4.89
C VAL A 431 -11.08 -11.22 -4.29
N PRO A 432 -10.95 -10.60 -3.10
CA PRO A 432 -11.96 -9.66 -2.61
C PRO A 432 -11.81 -8.35 -3.38
N GLN A 433 -12.64 -8.10 -4.39
CA GLN A 433 -12.50 -6.93 -5.25
C GLN A 433 -13.09 -5.68 -4.59
N ILE A 434 -12.30 -5.06 -3.72
CA ILE A 434 -12.72 -3.91 -2.90
C ILE A 434 -13.06 -2.67 -3.74
N SER A 435 -12.48 -2.52 -4.94
CA SER A 435 -12.81 -1.41 -5.84
C SER A 435 -14.29 -1.39 -6.20
N SER A 436 -14.89 -2.58 -6.42
CA SER A 436 -16.32 -2.70 -6.74
C SER A 436 -17.21 -2.25 -5.58
N VAL A 437 -16.72 -2.28 -4.35
CA VAL A 437 -17.42 -1.76 -3.16
C VAL A 437 -17.22 -0.24 -3.05
N LEU A 438 -15.96 0.23 -3.15
CA LEU A 438 -15.61 1.65 -2.97
C LEU A 438 -16.21 2.56 -4.06
N PHE A 439 -16.48 2.01 -5.25
CA PHE A 439 -17.14 2.73 -6.36
C PHE A 439 -18.59 2.30 -6.59
N SER A 440 -19.23 1.61 -5.63
CA SER A 440 -20.62 1.20 -5.71
C SER A 440 -21.56 2.35 -5.39
N GLU A 441 -22.47 2.69 -6.31
CA GLU A 441 -23.54 3.67 -6.09
C GLU A 441 -24.48 3.25 -4.95
N LYS A 442 -24.58 1.95 -4.66
CA LYS A 442 -25.37 1.40 -3.54
C LYS A 442 -24.89 1.94 -2.18
N PHE A 443 -23.58 2.13 -2.02
CA PHE A 443 -22.96 2.54 -0.75
C PHE A 443 -22.49 4.00 -0.78
N PHE A 444 -22.04 4.46 -1.95
CA PHE A 444 -21.47 5.79 -2.14
C PHE A 444 -22.15 6.48 -3.33
N ALA A 445 -23.12 7.35 -3.06
CA ALA A 445 -23.77 8.17 -4.10
C ALA A 445 -22.70 9.00 -4.83
N GLU A 446 -22.81 9.18 -6.16
CA GLU A 446 -21.82 9.88 -6.98
C GLU A 446 -20.39 9.38 -6.69
N PRO A 447 -20.07 8.08 -6.92
CA PRO A 447 -18.85 7.45 -6.39
C PRO A 447 -17.55 8.00 -7.01
N HIS A 448 -17.64 8.69 -8.13
CA HIS A 448 -16.49 9.31 -8.81
C HIS A 448 -16.24 10.75 -8.38
N GLN A 449 -17.14 11.37 -7.61
CA GLN A 449 -16.98 12.71 -7.09
C GLN A 449 -16.21 12.70 -5.76
N PHE A 450 -15.26 13.63 -5.61
CA PHE A 450 -14.61 13.88 -4.32
C PHE A 450 -15.55 14.66 -3.42
N TRP A 451 -16.19 13.96 -2.49
CA TRP A 451 -17.26 14.51 -1.62
C TRP A 451 -17.11 14.02 -0.18
N PRO A 452 -16.28 14.68 0.64
CA PRO A 452 -16.04 14.30 2.03
C PRO A 452 -17.27 14.25 2.91
N GLU A 453 -18.26 15.12 2.65
CA GLU A 453 -19.48 15.25 3.45
C GLU A 453 -20.30 13.95 3.49
N ARG A 454 -20.09 13.03 2.53
CA ARG A 454 -20.73 11.69 2.58
C ARG A 454 -20.41 10.90 3.84
N PHE A 455 -19.30 11.21 4.51
CA PHE A 455 -18.87 10.59 5.77
C PHE A 455 -19.31 11.33 7.02
N LEU A 456 -20.11 12.38 6.90
CA LEU A 456 -20.67 13.13 8.02
C LEU A 456 -22.17 12.85 8.14
N ASP A 457 -22.66 12.84 9.38
CA ASP A 457 -24.10 12.87 9.67
C ASP A 457 -24.67 14.29 9.58
N ASP A 458 -25.97 14.43 9.82
CA ASP A 458 -26.67 15.71 9.76
C ASP A 458 -26.22 16.70 10.86
N GLU A 459 -25.55 16.19 11.92
CA GLU A 459 -24.95 17.01 12.99
C GLU A 459 -23.47 17.38 12.68
N GLY A 460 -22.95 16.97 11.53
CA GLY A 460 -21.54 17.19 11.13
C GLY A 460 -20.54 16.28 11.84
N LYS A 461 -20.97 15.22 12.51
CA LYS A 461 -20.10 14.23 13.14
C LYS A 461 -19.70 13.13 12.15
N LEU A 462 -18.53 12.56 12.36
CA LEU A 462 -18.06 11.45 11.53
C LEU A 462 -18.90 10.19 11.76
N LYS A 463 -19.59 9.73 10.71
CA LYS A 463 -20.37 8.49 10.76
C LYS A 463 -19.51 7.26 10.47
N LYS A 464 -19.86 6.15 11.10
CA LYS A 464 -19.26 4.85 10.79
C LYS A 464 -19.70 4.38 9.41
N CYS A 465 -18.75 3.92 8.61
CA CYS A 465 -18.98 3.35 7.28
C CYS A 465 -18.21 2.03 7.17
N ASP A 466 -18.91 0.92 7.35
CA ASP A 466 -18.29 -0.42 7.35
C ASP A 466 -17.88 -0.87 5.94
N GLU A 467 -18.47 -0.26 4.90
CA GLU A 467 -18.14 -0.48 3.49
C GLU A 467 -16.88 0.25 3.03
N LEU A 468 -16.34 1.15 3.85
CA LEU A 468 -15.06 1.79 3.58
C LEU A 468 -13.91 0.85 3.94
N ILE A 469 -13.57 -0.05 3.01
CA ILE A 469 -12.58 -1.12 3.19
C ILE A 469 -11.30 -0.96 2.36
N PRO A 470 -10.67 0.22 2.27
CA PRO A 470 -9.49 0.45 1.42
C PRO A 470 -8.26 -0.35 1.86
N PHE A 471 -8.24 -0.86 3.09
CA PHE A 471 -7.17 -1.68 3.66
C PHE A 471 -7.46 -3.19 3.62
N GLY A 472 -8.54 -3.60 2.91
CA GLY A 472 -8.99 -4.99 2.87
C GLY A 472 -9.69 -5.43 4.16
N VAL A 473 -9.99 -6.73 4.24
CA VAL A 473 -10.72 -7.33 5.37
C VAL A 473 -10.09 -8.68 5.79
N GLY A 474 -10.39 -9.11 7.01
CA GLY A 474 -10.02 -10.43 7.52
C GLY A 474 -8.55 -10.57 7.90
N LYS A 475 -8.04 -11.79 7.95
CA LYS A 475 -6.66 -12.09 8.42
C LYS A 475 -5.56 -11.46 7.57
N ARG A 476 -5.86 -11.13 6.33
CA ARG A 476 -4.95 -10.47 5.38
C ARG A 476 -5.15 -8.96 5.27
N GLN A 477 -5.99 -8.37 6.13
CA GLN A 477 -6.11 -6.92 6.23
C GLN A 477 -4.73 -6.26 6.39
N CYS A 478 -4.58 -5.07 5.83
CA CYS A 478 -3.32 -4.33 5.83
C CYS A 478 -2.73 -4.19 7.25
N PRO A 479 -1.50 -4.63 7.47
CA PRO A 479 -0.84 -4.50 8.78
C PRO A 479 -0.46 -3.05 9.10
N GLY A 480 -0.29 -2.20 8.07
CA GLY A 480 0.10 -0.80 8.19
C GLY A 480 -1.07 0.19 8.32
N GLU A 481 -2.33 -0.27 8.42
CA GLU A 481 -3.49 0.65 8.45
C GLU A 481 -3.38 1.71 9.57
N ALA A 482 -2.99 1.30 10.78
CA ALA A 482 -2.87 2.23 11.91
C ALA A 482 -1.79 3.30 11.65
N LEU A 483 -0.65 2.91 11.08
CA LEU A 483 0.43 3.84 10.70
C LEU A 483 -0.03 4.78 9.59
N SER A 484 -0.63 4.23 8.53
CA SER A 484 -1.10 5.02 7.38
C SER A 484 -2.13 6.05 7.81
N ARG A 485 -3.16 5.65 8.56
CA ARG A 485 -4.20 6.58 9.06
C ARG A 485 -3.63 7.66 9.99
N MET A 486 -2.65 7.32 10.83
CA MET A 486 -1.94 8.30 11.66
C MET A 486 -1.16 9.29 10.80
N THR A 487 -0.39 8.80 9.84
CA THR A 487 0.42 9.63 8.92
C THR A 487 -0.47 10.57 8.11
N LEU A 488 -1.55 10.05 7.53
CA LEU A 488 -2.52 10.85 6.77
C LEU A 488 -3.16 11.93 7.63
N PHE A 489 -3.54 11.60 8.87
CA PHE A 489 -4.16 12.56 9.78
C PHE A 489 -3.17 13.66 10.20
N LEU A 490 -1.99 13.28 10.67
CA LEU A 490 -1.00 14.26 11.13
C LEU A 490 -0.53 15.17 10.00
N PHE A 491 -0.34 14.62 8.80
CA PHE A 491 -0.05 15.44 7.63
C PHE A 491 -1.21 16.38 7.29
N ALA A 492 -2.42 15.86 7.12
CA ALA A 492 -3.58 16.66 6.73
C ALA A 492 -3.86 17.78 7.75
N ALA A 493 -3.91 17.46 9.04
CA ALA A 493 -4.23 18.42 10.08
C ALA A 493 -3.17 19.53 10.20
N ASN A 494 -1.89 19.18 10.17
CA ASN A 494 -0.83 20.16 10.40
C ASN A 494 -0.43 20.91 9.13
N PHE A 495 -0.34 20.20 8.00
CA PHE A 495 0.05 20.82 6.74
C PHE A 495 -1.02 21.82 6.26
N PHE A 496 -2.30 21.43 6.23
CA PHE A 496 -3.38 22.32 5.79
C PHE A 496 -3.83 23.35 6.84
N LEU A 497 -3.37 23.23 8.08
CA LEU A 497 -3.43 24.34 9.03
C LEU A 497 -2.42 25.42 8.66
N ALA A 498 -1.21 25.05 8.25
CA ALA A 498 -0.10 25.96 7.98
C ALA A 498 -0.07 26.52 6.56
N TYR A 499 -0.50 25.72 5.56
CA TYR A 499 -0.34 26.03 4.15
C TYR A 499 -1.60 25.85 3.34
N LYS A 500 -1.81 26.78 2.40
CA LYS A 500 -2.74 26.66 1.29
C LYS A 500 -2.00 26.18 0.04
N VAL A 501 -2.59 25.22 -0.68
CA VAL A 501 -2.06 24.74 -1.96
C VAL A 501 -2.98 25.11 -3.10
N LEU A 502 -2.37 25.59 -4.19
CA LEU A 502 -3.04 25.99 -5.42
C LEU A 502 -2.32 25.35 -6.61
N PRO A 503 -2.92 25.26 -7.79
CA PRO A 503 -2.19 24.83 -8.98
C PRO A 503 -1.05 25.80 -9.30
N SER A 504 0.12 25.31 -9.69
CA SER A 504 1.23 26.16 -10.19
C SER A 504 0.82 26.96 -11.41
N ASP A 505 0.05 26.35 -12.31
CA ASP A 505 -0.61 27.01 -13.44
C ASP A 505 -2.14 26.81 -13.32
N PRO A 506 -2.92 27.87 -13.05
CA PRO A 506 -4.38 27.78 -12.98
C PRO A 506 -5.05 27.28 -14.25
N LYS A 507 -4.40 27.41 -15.44
CA LYS A 507 -4.92 26.93 -16.72
C LYS A 507 -4.69 25.43 -16.93
N ASN A 508 -3.68 24.88 -16.25
CA ASN A 508 -3.30 23.46 -16.32
C ASN A 508 -3.16 22.90 -14.90
N PRO A 509 -4.27 22.70 -14.17
CA PRO A 509 -4.24 22.11 -12.83
C PRO A 509 -3.73 20.66 -12.90
N PRO A 510 -3.22 20.11 -11.79
CA PRO A 510 -2.77 18.72 -11.76
C PRO A 510 -3.90 17.76 -12.11
N CYS A 511 -3.55 16.71 -12.87
CA CYS A 511 -4.49 15.68 -13.29
C CYS A 511 -4.75 14.70 -12.14
N SER A 512 -6.02 14.35 -11.92
CA SER A 512 -6.42 13.31 -10.95
C SER A 512 -6.42 11.90 -11.55
N ASP A 513 -6.09 11.74 -12.83
CA ASP A 513 -5.99 10.44 -13.47
C ASP A 513 -4.87 9.61 -12.83
N LYS A 514 -5.08 8.31 -12.84
CA LYS A 514 -4.18 7.37 -12.18
C LYS A 514 -3.23 6.72 -13.18
N ILE A 515 -1.94 6.70 -12.85
CA ILE A 515 -0.97 5.90 -13.59
C ILE A 515 -1.15 4.44 -13.14
N PRO A 516 -1.51 3.51 -14.07
CA PRO A 516 -1.69 2.11 -13.73
C PRO A 516 -0.37 1.47 -13.30
N ALA A 517 -0.38 0.86 -12.12
CA ALA A 517 0.72 0.10 -11.55
C ALA A 517 0.15 -0.90 -10.53
N LEU A 518 0.98 -1.68 -9.83
CA LEU A 518 0.53 -2.52 -8.72
C LEU A 518 -0.18 -1.69 -7.64
N THR A 519 0.39 -0.53 -7.32
CA THR A 519 -0.25 0.57 -6.59
C THR A 519 -0.35 1.75 -7.55
N VAL A 520 -1.55 2.27 -7.78
CA VAL A 520 -1.72 3.39 -8.71
C VAL A 520 -0.91 4.61 -8.26
N GLY A 521 -0.25 5.25 -9.22
CA GLY A 521 0.53 6.47 -9.03
C GLY A 521 -0.20 7.72 -9.47
N ALA A 522 0.18 8.87 -8.91
CA ALA A 522 -0.18 10.18 -9.41
C ALA A 522 0.79 10.63 -10.51
N HIS A 523 0.30 11.42 -11.47
CA HIS A 523 1.18 12.15 -12.38
C HIS A 523 2.04 13.14 -11.59
N GLU A 524 3.24 13.40 -12.08
CA GLU A 524 4.12 14.42 -11.48
C GLU A 524 3.49 15.80 -11.63
N PHE A 525 3.54 16.58 -10.57
CA PHE A 525 3.06 17.95 -10.54
C PHE A 525 3.83 18.78 -9.53
N THR A 526 3.80 20.08 -9.71
CA THR A 526 4.24 21.07 -8.74
C THR A 526 3.04 21.89 -8.26
N CYS A 527 3.17 22.52 -7.10
CA CYS A 527 2.11 23.35 -6.56
C CYS A 527 2.60 24.77 -6.26
N HIS A 528 1.65 25.71 -6.24
CA HIS A 528 1.84 27.00 -5.60
C HIS A 528 1.46 26.84 -4.12
N VAL A 529 2.42 27.10 -3.22
CA VAL A 529 2.26 26.93 -1.78
C VAL A 529 2.29 28.29 -1.08
N MET A 530 1.25 28.58 -0.34
CA MET A 530 1.11 29.84 0.39
C MET A 530 0.98 29.56 1.90
N PRO A 531 1.82 30.14 2.76
CA PRO A 531 1.60 30.04 4.19
C PRO A 531 0.35 30.82 4.61
N TYR A 532 -0.39 30.30 5.59
CA TYR A 532 -1.43 31.04 6.28
C TYR A 532 -0.75 31.91 7.36
N LEU A 533 -0.73 33.22 7.14
CA LEU A 533 -0.08 34.18 8.05
C LEU A 533 -1.03 34.73 9.12
N ASP A 534 -2.34 34.52 8.98
CA ASP A 534 -3.39 35.15 9.80
C ASP A 534 -4.28 34.10 10.48
N ILE A 535 -3.74 33.32 11.42
CA ILE A 535 -4.52 32.54 12.36
C ILE A 535 -4.63 33.34 13.69
N GLN A 536 -5.11 34.57 13.61
CA GLN A 536 -5.45 35.39 14.79
C GLN A 536 -6.94 35.26 15.11
#